data_1c13d1c602813bc527f5605df8228f55
#
_entry.id   1c13d1c602813bc527f5605df8228f55
#
_cell.length_a   1.000
_cell.length_b   1.000
_cell.length_c   1.000
_cell.angle_alpha   90.00
_cell.angle_beta   90.00
_cell.angle_gamma   90.00
#
_symmetry.space_group_name_H-M   'P 1'
#
loop_
_entity.id
_entity.type
_entity.pdbx_description
1 polymer ?
#
loop_
_entity_poly.entity_id
_entity_poly.type
_entity_poly.pdbx_seq_one_letter_code
_entity_poly.pdbx_strand_id
1 'polypeptide(L)'
;MEKTAKDRKASVRSAKNKKAIKKPKYIFEFLKYGAICLVITLGAAWFMLNKKLDVINNDYENEYLSRRGEVEKTITELMLYTEDNSRYINCLNKLEMNMYDLAASGGSGMAEVWIKGEKVLETPRGVVAFVGYNEGKRDSNGRLNPNQTEYYFLEEETFLSPVLDKYPLSVSGSYNHDAFASYFGKKDRSGEEKYVYEIGLVMINRETHRFIPETVNVYLQGSAEFVETIYCSTSVPEGFERVPDDKISCAMFGYVPKEGTDLELTQSRKWSFRDNVQSDANEPSYCELRYSGFQKQSLSGMLPYETAVFLVSAVIIGLLAGLVISVIPYNKKKGIWEAYEYRKKTTEAMAHDLKTPLAAISAYAESMEDSSPEQKAEYAEKIHENVSEMNRMVENILNFSKSENTSRSFTKKEVDIGNLVNASVSKFSGLFDRNQIRTEVTCKEECVLTTDELLLRQAIENLISNCAKYADAGSEVAISVSRKKISFRNQTTEKFDDVESLKKPFVKGDGARGENGTGLGLSIADNNLSLLGYKLELYAENGWFEALVILG
;
A
#
# COMPACT_ATOMS: atom_id res chain seq x y z
N MET A 1 -33.48 -47.97 -29.46
CA MET A 1 -32.23 -48.34 -28.80
C MET A 1 -31.05 -47.35 -29.01
N GLU A 2 -31.05 -46.54 -30.06
CA GLU A 2 -29.97 -45.58 -30.31
C GLU A 2 -30.01 -44.28 -29.44
N LYS A 3 -31.19 -43.87 -28.98
CA LYS A 3 -31.36 -42.64 -28.14
C LYS A 3 -30.73 -42.78 -26.74
N THR A 4 -30.78 -44.01 -26.18
CA THR A 4 -30.20 -44.30 -24.85
C THR A 4 -28.68 -44.36 -24.84
N ALA A 5 -28.05 -44.70 -25.96
CA ALA A 5 -26.57 -44.73 -26.07
C ALA A 5 -25.97 -43.32 -26.22
N LYS A 6 -26.67 -42.37 -26.86
CA LYS A 6 -26.25 -40.98 -26.98
C LYS A 6 -26.34 -40.23 -25.65
N ASP A 7 -27.41 -40.48 -24.89
CA ASP A 7 -27.61 -39.88 -23.55
C ASP A 7 -26.60 -40.38 -22.54
N ARG A 8 -26.25 -41.67 -22.58
CA ARG A 8 -25.14 -42.24 -21.77
C ARG A 8 -23.77 -41.65 -22.14
N LYS A 9 -23.46 -41.44 -23.44
CA LYS A 9 -22.22 -40.82 -23.86
C LYS A 9 -22.16 -39.33 -23.49
N ALA A 10 -23.29 -38.62 -23.49
CA ALA A 10 -23.38 -37.23 -23.06
C ALA A 10 -23.19 -37.09 -21.54
N SER A 11 -23.79 -37.97 -20.74
CA SER A 11 -23.63 -38.00 -19.28
C SER A 11 -22.19 -38.36 -18.85
N VAL A 12 -21.55 -39.29 -19.57
CA VAL A 12 -20.14 -39.70 -19.31
C VAL A 12 -19.16 -38.58 -19.75
N ARG A 13 -19.47 -37.83 -20.82
CA ARG A 13 -18.68 -36.63 -21.20
C ARG A 13 -18.84 -35.48 -20.22
N SER A 14 -20.05 -35.27 -19.68
CA SER A 14 -20.30 -34.27 -18.62
C SER A 14 -19.57 -34.60 -17.31
N ALA A 15 -19.47 -35.88 -16.95
CA ALA A 15 -18.73 -36.34 -15.77
C ALA A 15 -17.19 -36.21 -15.92
N LYS A 16 -16.65 -36.32 -17.15
CA LYS A 16 -15.19 -36.21 -17.39
C LYS A 16 -14.66 -34.77 -17.37
N ASN A 17 -15.52 -33.75 -17.41
CA ASN A 17 -15.11 -32.34 -17.48
C ASN A 17 -15.21 -31.56 -16.16
N LYS A 18 -15.48 -32.23 -15.03
CA LYS A 18 -15.29 -31.56 -13.73
C LYS A 18 -13.78 -31.45 -13.45
N LYS A 19 -13.19 -30.31 -13.84
CA LYS A 19 -11.80 -29.98 -13.48
C LYS A 19 -11.67 -30.14 -11.96
N ALA A 20 -10.79 -31.07 -11.54
CA ALA A 20 -10.48 -31.23 -10.12
C ALA A 20 -10.08 -29.86 -9.54
N ILE A 21 -10.71 -29.47 -8.44
CA ILE A 21 -10.40 -28.24 -7.75
C ILE A 21 -8.97 -28.35 -7.22
N LYS A 22 -8.05 -27.56 -7.76
CA LYS A 22 -6.65 -27.57 -7.34
C LYS A 22 -6.48 -26.81 -6.03
N LYS A 23 -5.55 -27.27 -5.20
CA LYS A 23 -5.16 -26.58 -3.96
C LYS A 23 -4.72 -25.16 -4.29
N PRO A 24 -5.35 -24.13 -3.72
CA PRO A 24 -4.99 -22.75 -3.99
C PRO A 24 -3.58 -22.45 -3.46
N LYS A 25 -2.79 -21.71 -4.24
CA LYS A 25 -1.49 -21.23 -3.82
C LYS A 25 -1.60 -19.73 -3.55
N TYR A 26 -1.23 -19.28 -2.36
CA TYR A 26 -1.31 -17.87 -1.94
C TYR A 26 -0.60 -16.92 -2.91
N ILE A 27 0.56 -17.33 -3.43
CA ILE A 27 1.38 -16.54 -4.33
C ILE A 27 0.62 -16.06 -5.59
N PHE A 28 -0.29 -16.88 -6.15
CA PHE A 28 -1.06 -16.49 -7.33
C PHE A 28 -2.10 -15.41 -7.01
N GLU A 29 -2.73 -15.49 -5.83
CA GLU A 29 -3.66 -14.46 -5.39
C GLU A 29 -2.92 -13.17 -5.08
N PHE A 30 -1.76 -13.25 -4.42
CA PHE A 30 -0.89 -12.10 -4.15
C PHE A 30 -0.43 -11.43 -5.45
N LEU A 31 0.10 -12.18 -6.42
CA LEU A 31 0.54 -11.62 -7.70
C LEU A 31 -0.59 -10.90 -8.44
N LYS A 32 -1.79 -11.48 -8.43
CA LYS A 32 -2.96 -10.88 -9.09
C LYS A 32 -3.39 -9.57 -8.43
N TYR A 33 -3.63 -9.58 -7.13
CA TYR A 33 -4.11 -8.40 -6.40
C TYR A 33 -3.01 -7.40 -6.15
N GLY A 34 -1.76 -7.86 -5.98
CA GLY A 34 -0.58 -7.01 -5.88
C GLY A 34 -0.35 -6.19 -7.15
N ALA A 35 -0.49 -6.80 -8.33
CA ALA A 35 -0.39 -6.08 -9.60
C ALA A 35 -1.47 -4.99 -9.73
N ILE A 36 -2.70 -5.27 -9.33
CA ILE A 36 -3.80 -4.29 -9.35
C ILE A 36 -3.49 -3.12 -8.40
N CYS A 37 -3.09 -3.43 -7.17
CA CYS A 37 -2.74 -2.40 -6.18
C CYS A 37 -1.56 -1.56 -6.63
N LEU A 38 -0.53 -2.16 -7.24
CA LEU A 38 0.62 -1.45 -7.80
C LEU A 38 0.21 -0.45 -8.90
N VAL A 39 -0.64 -0.86 -9.83
CA VAL A 39 -1.14 0.06 -10.89
C VAL A 39 -1.90 1.24 -10.28
N ILE A 40 -2.75 0.98 -9.28
CA ILE A 40 -3.53 2.04 -8.62
C ILE A 40 -2.61 3.00 -7.85
N THR A 41 -1.66 2.49 -7.06
CA THR A 41 -0.77 3.33 -6.24
C THR A 41 0.21 4.13 -7.09
N LEU A 42 0.77 3.53 -8.16
CA LEU A 42 1.62 4.25 -9.11
C LEU A 42 0.84 5.31 -9.88
N GLY A 43 -0.40 5.02 -10.31
CA GLY A 43 -1.27 6.01 -10.94
C GLY A 43 -1.61 7.18 -10.02
N ALA A 44 -1.89 6.91 -8.76
CA ALA A 44 -2.14 7.96 -7.76
C ALA A 44 -0.88 8.80 -7.48
N ALA A 45 0.28 8.17 -7.34
CA ALA A 45 1.56 8.88 -7.16
C ALA A 45 1.89 9.78 -8.36
N TRP A 46 1.73 9.26 -9.57
CA TRP A 46 1.88 10.03 -10.81
C TRP A 46 0.94 11.23 -10.86
N PHE A 47 -0.33 11.03 -10.54
CA PHE A 47 -1.31 12.12 -10.50
C PHE A 47 -0.95 13.21 -9.47
N MET A 48 -0.53 12.81 -8.25
CA MET A 48 -0.12 13.75 -7.21
C MET A 48 1.13 14.54 -7.61
N LEU A 49 2.13 13.88 -8.21
CA LEU A 49 3.35 14.52 -8.69
C LEU A 49 3.07 15.54 -9.79
N ASN A 50 2.22 15.19 -10.76
CA ASN A 50 1.84 16.14 -11.81
C ASN A 50 1.05 17.34 -11.26
N LYS A 51 0.15 17.09 -10.30
CA LYS A 51 -0.57 18.18 -9.61
C LYS A 51 0.38 19.13 -8.87
N LYS A 52 1.39 18.57 -8.18
CA LYS A 52 2.41 19.37 -7.50
C LYS A 52 3.23 20.17 -8.51
N LEU A 53 3.62 19.54 -9.63
CA LEU A 53 4.35 20.21 -10.70
C LEU A 53 3.52 21.35 -11.33
N ASP A 54 2.21 21.14 -11.55
CA ASP A 54 1.32 22.17 -12.07
C ASP A 54 1.26 23.39 -11.13
N VAL A 55 1.20 23.17 -9.82
CA VAL A 55 1.21 24.26 -8.83
C VAL A 55 2.53 25.03 -8.91
N ILE A 56 3.67 24.33 -8.92
CA ILE A 56 5.00 24.94 -9.01
C ILE A 56 5.15 25.71 -10.33
N ASN A 57 4.73 25.12 -11.45
CA ASN A 57 4.80 25.80 -12.74
C ASN A 57 3.91 27.05 -12.79
N ASN A 58 2.74 27.02 -12.15
CA ASN A 58 1.86 28.19 -12.07
C ASN A 58 2.49 29.31 -11.21
N ASP A 59 3.14 28.94 -10.10
CA ASP A 59 3.83 29.91 -9.25
C ASP A 59 4.98 30.59 -10.01
N TYR A 60 5.78 29.80 -10.72
CA TYR A 60 6.87 30.35 -11.56
C TYR A 60 6.35 31.16 -12.77
N GLU A 61 5.25 30.74 -13.38
CA GLU A 61 4.62 31.50 -14.46
C GLU A 61 4.12 32.87 -13.94
N ASN A 62 3.52 32.90 -12.76
CA ASN A 62 3.07 34.15 -12.12
C ASN A 62 4.26 35.06 -11.77
N GLU A 63 5.35 34.47 -11.23
CA GLU A 63 6.57 35.23 -10.97
C GLU A 63 7.16 35.78 -12.25
N TYR A 64 7.30 34.97 -13.31
CA TYR A 64 7.77 35.41 -14.62
C TYR A 64 6.93 36.56 -15.18
N LEU A 65 5.60 36.43 -15.11
CA LEU A 65 4.68 37.47 -15.58
C LEU A 65 4.83 38.78 -14.77
N SER A 66 5.02 38.68 -13.46
CA SER A 66 5.28 39.82 -12.58
C SER A 66 6.59 40.49 -12.93
N ARG A 67 7.70 39.76 -13.07
CA ARG A 67 9.02 40.28 -13.44
C ARG A 67 8.99 40.95 -14.82
N ARG A 68 8.35 40.27 -15.80
CA ARG A 68 8.13 40.87 -17.11
C ARG A 68 7.33 42.21 -17.03
N GLY A 69 6.31 42.26 -16.18
CA GLY A 69 5.53 43.46 -15.93
C GLY A 69 6.37 44.63 -15.42
N GLU A 70 7.35 44.38 -14.55
CA GLU A 70 8.29 45.43 -14.07
C GLU A 70 9.22 45.88 -15.19
N VAL A 71 9.70 44.97 -16.07
CA VAL A 71 10.44 45.36 -17.28
C VAL A 71 9.60 46.29 -18.18
N GLU A 72 8.37 45.90 -18.49
CA GLU A 72 7.45 46.70 -19.33
C GLU A 72 7.15 48.08 -18.72
N LYS A 73 6.97 48.15 -17.40
CA LYS A 73 6.74 49.38 -16.66
C LYS A 73 7.97 50.30 -16.73
N THR A 74 9.16 49.76 -16.54
CA THR A 74 10.40 50.53 -16.61
C THR A 74 10.68 51.03 -18.02
N ILE A 75 10.36 50.27 -19.07
CA ILE A 75 10.38 50.76 -20.45
C ILE A 75 9.42 51.95 -20.62
N THR A 76 8.22 51.84 -20.05
CA THR A 76 7.24 52.96 -20.11
C THR A 76 7.75 54.20 -19.40
N GLU A 77 8.44 54.06 -18.26
CA GLU A 77 9.11 55.15 -17.55
C GLU A 77 10.26 55.76 -18.38
N LEU A 78 11.11 54.88 -18.97
CA LEU A 78 12.24 55.28 -19.82
C LEU A 78 11.77 56.18 -20.98
N MET A 79 10.65 55.86 -21.58
CA MET A 79 10.08 56.61 -22.71
C MET A 79 9.56 58.01 -22.35
N LEU A 80 9.54 58.37 -21.08
CA LEU A 80 9.21 59.71 -20.63
C LEU A 80 10.41 60.65 -20.64
N TYR A 81 11.64 60.14 -20.82
CA TYR A 81 12.87 60.91 -20.72
C TYR A 81 13.63 60.92 -22.05
N THR A 82 14.36 61.98 -22.32
CA THR A 82 15.30 62.09 -23.44
C THR A 82 16.65 61.52 -23.04
N GLU A 83 17.45 61.07 -24.01
CA GLU A 83 18.75 60.42 -23.80
C GLU A 83 19.77 61.28 -23.01
N ASP A 84 19.68 62.60 -23.10
CA ASP A 84 20.53 63.53 -22.35
C ASP A 84 20.11 63.74 -20.88
N ASN A 85 19.07 63.07 -20.42
CA ASN A 85 18.56 63.21 -19.07
C ASN A 85 19.17 62.18 -18.14
N SER A 86 19.72 62.58 -17.00
CA SER A 86 20.25 61.66 -15.98
C SER A 86 19.22 60.60 -15.51
N ARG A 87 17.92 60.93 -15.59
CA ARG A 87 16.85 60.00 -15.30
C ARG A 87 16.72 58.90 -16.35
N TYR A 88 17.08 59.15 -17.62
CA TYR A 88 17.10 58.17 -18.68
C TYR A 88 18.12 57.07 -18.38
N ILE A 89 19.34 57.44 -18.00
CA ILE A 89 20.39 56.52 -17.63
C ILE A 89 19.97 55.69 -16.41
N ASN A 90 19.36 56.32 -15.42
CA ASN A 90 18.86 55.62 -14.23
C ASN A 90 17.74 54.62 -14.58
N CYS A 91 16.87 54.96 -15.52
CA CYS A 91 15.86 54.03 -16.04
C CYS A 91 16.46 52.86 -16.81
N LEU A 92 17.54 53.12 -17.61
CA LEU A 92 18.27 52.04 -18.30
C LEU A 92 18.90 51.05 -17.30
N ASN A 93 19.56 51.55 -16.25
CA ASN A 93 20.16 50.72 -15.22
C ASN A 93 19.09 49.93 -14.43
N LYS A 94 17.97 50.58 -14.10
CA LYS A 94 16.83 49.87 -13.49
C LYS A 94 16.26 48.79 -14.42
N LEU A 95 16.23 49.07 -15.73
CA LEU A 95 15.77 48.14 -16.74
C LEU A 95 16.71 46.92 -16.84
N GLU A 96 18.03 47.13 -16.82
CA GLU A 96 19.04 46.05 -16.78
C GLU A 96 18.85 45.16 -15.55
N MET A 97 18.60 45.74 -14.37
CA MET A 97 18.28 45.01 -13.14
C MET A 97 17.00 44.16 -13.27
N ASN A 98 15.93 44.76 -13.79
CA ASN A 98 14.67 44.04 -13.98
C ASN A 98 14.80 42.90 -15.01
N MET A 99 15.64 43.06 -16.04
CA MET A 99 15.97 42.02 -17.00
C MET A 99 16.78 40.88 -16.36
N TYR A 100 17.69 41.21 -15.44
CA TYR A 100 18.36 40.19 -14.61
C TYR A 100 17.34 39.42 -13.76
N ASP A 101 16.44 40.09 -13.05
CA ASP A 101 15.41 39.47 -12.24
C ASP A 101 14.49 38.57 -13.09
N LEU A 102 14.21 38.97 -14.33
CA LEU A 102 13.45 38.16 -15.30
C LEU A 102 14.21 36.89 -15.68
N ALA A 103 15.53 36.99 -15.93
CA ALA A 103 16.38 35.84 -16.25
C ALA A 103 16.56 34.89 -15.06
N ALA A 104 16.64 35.43 -13.85
CA ALA A 104 16.78 34.65 -12.62
C ALA A 104 15.44 34.01 -12.15
N SER A 105 14.30 34.44 -12.71
CA SER A 105 13.01 33.82 -12.40
C SER A 105 13.00 32.35 -12.85
N GLY A 106 12.30 31.50 -12.11
CA GLY A 106 12.33 30.02 -12.28
C GLY A 106 11.97 29.47 -13.66
N GLY A 107 11.67 30.32 -14.64
CA GLY A 107 11.39 29.98 -16.04
C GLY A 107 12.49 30.38 -17.03
N SER A 108 13.64 30.87 -16.54
CA SER A 108 14.77 31.29 -17.38
C SER A 108 14.37 32.25 -18.53
N GLY A 109 13.68 33.32 -18.16
CA GLY A 109 13.19 34.30 -19.15
C GLY A 109 14.35 35.01 -19.91
N MET A 110 14.23 35.04 -21.24
CA MET A 110 15.15 35.76 -22.12
C MET A 110 14.41 36.97 -22.68
N ALA A 111 15.07 38.14 -22.71
CA ALA A 111 14.52 39.34 -23.29
C ALA A 111 15.63 40.20 -23.94
N GLU A 112 15.25 40.95 -24.95
CA GLU A 112 16.05 41.98 -25.58
C GLU A 112 15.24 43.27 -25.67
N VAL A 113 15.89 44.38 -25.37
CA VAL A 113 15.31 45.74 -25.54
C VAL A 113 15.97 46.41 -26.73
N TRP A 114 15.17 46.82 -27.66
CA TRP A 114 15.57 47.50 -28.87
C TRP A 114 15.00 48.93 -28.86
N ILE A 115 15.84 49.95 -29.06
CA ILE A 115 15.45 51.35 -29.13
C ILE A 115 15.87 51.90 -30.50
N LYS A 116 14.97 52.53 -31.23
CA LYS A 116 15.22 53.04 -32.59
C LYS A 116 15.82 52.03 -33.56
N GLY A 117 15.52 50.73 -33.35
CA GLY A 117 16.02 49.64 -34.20
C GLY A 117 17.38 49.07 -33.80
N GLU A 118 18.02 49.62 -32.77
CA GLU A 118 19.27 49.11 -32.22
C GLU A 118 19.02 48.33 -30.93
N LYS A 119 19.73 47.21 -30.74
CA LYS A 119 19.70 46.44 -29.49
C LYS A 119 20.47 47.18 -28.42
N VAL A 120 19.77 47.65 -27.38
CA VAL A 120 20.36 48.41 -26.28
C VAL A 120 20.69 47.54 -25.08
N LEU A 121 19.80 46.64 -24.74
CA LEU A 121 19.96 45.73 -23.62
C LEU A 121 19.54 44.31 -24.01
N GLU A 122 20.19 43.33 -23.40
CA GLU A 122 19.75 41.92 -23.41
C GLU A 122 19.82 41.34 -22.01
N THR A 123 19.09 40.27 -21.77
CA THR A 123 19.16 39.55 -20.49
C THR A 123 20.59 39.12 -20.22
N PRO A 124 21.19 39.53 -19.09
CA PRO A 124 22.59 39.24 -18.81
C PRO A 124 22.80 37.72 -18.62
N ARG A 125 23.97 37.26 -19.03
CA ARG A 125 24.41 35.86 -18.88
C ARG A 125 25.76 35.83 -18.16
N GLY A 126 25.99 34.77 -17.36
CA GLY A 126 27.20 34.65 -16.57
C GLY A 126 27.04 35.28 -15.19
N VAL A 127 28.10 35.82 -14.68
CA VAL A 127 28.09 36.48 -13.38
C VAL A 127 27.51 37.90 -13.55
N VAL A 128 26.52 38.20 -12.73
CA VAL A 128 25.90 39.51 -12.67
C VAL A 128 26.01 40.03 -11.25
N ALA A 129 26.54 41.26 -11.15
CA ALA A 129 26.57 41.95 -9.87
C ALA A 129 26.21 43.41 -10.07
N PHE A 130 25.52 43.99 -9.11
CA PHE A 130 25.25 45.42 -9.07
C PHE A 130 25.25 45.91 -7.63
N VAL A 131 25.49 47.22 -7.49
CA VAL A 131 25.41 47.91 -6.21
C VAL A 131 24.50 49.12 -6.35
N GLY A 132 23.71 49.40 -5.32
CA GLY A 132 22.93 50.63 -5.22
C GLY A 132 23.68 51.67 -4.40
N TYR A 133 24.01 52.79 -5.01
CA TYR A 133 24.66 53.91 -4.36
C TYR A 133 23.65 55.04 -4.05
N ASN A 134 23.78 55.64 -2.88
CA ASN A 134 22.87 56.74 -2.48
C ASN A 134 23.62 57.77 -1.66
N GLU A 135 23.69 59.01 -2.20
CA GLU A 135 24.34 60.14 -1.52
C GLU A 135 23.55 60.70 -0.32
N GLY A 136 22.29 60.33 -0.20
CA GLY A 136 21.40 60.82 0.84
C GLY A 136 21.87 60.46 2.25
N LYS A 137 21.26 61.08 3.24
CA LYS A 137 21.46 60.69 4.64
C LYS A 137 20.51 59.56 5.00
N ARG A 138 20.98 58.65 5.81
CA ARG A 138 20.12 57.61 6.38
C ARG A 138 19.05 58.22 7.30
N ASP A 139 17.85 57.69 7.26
CA ASP A 139 16.76 58.10 8.17
C ASP A 139 17.03 57.62 9.61
N SER A 140 16.11 57.93 10.52
CA SER A 140 16.17 57.52 11.93
C SER A 140 16.20 55.99 12.12
N ASN A 141 15.83 55.20 11.10
CA ASN A 141 15.82 53.76 11.09
C ASN A 141 17.05 53.17 10.35
N GLY A 142 18.00 54.04 9.98
CA GLY A 142 19.20 53.63 9.25
C GLY A 142 18.99 53.34 7.77
N ARG A 143 17.84 53.70 7.17
CA ARG A 143 17.51 53.41 5.77
C ARG A 143 17.83 54.63 4.89
N LEU A 144 18.34 54.36 3.69
CA LEU A 144 18.50 55.34 2.62
C LEU A 144 17.21 55.45 1.82
N ASN A 145 16.93 56.66 1.29
CA ASN A 145 15.73 56.86 0.47
C ASN A 145 15.88 56.09 -0.86
N PRO A 146 15.06 55.07 -1.11
CA PRO A 146 15.19 54.25 -2.32
C PRO A 146 14.99 55.06 -3.64
N ASN A 147 14.30 56.16 -3.59
CA ASN A 147 14.09 57.02 -4.77
C ASN A 147 15.33 57.84 -5.18
N GLN A 148 16.38 57.81 -4.37
CA GLN A 148 17.65 58.51 -4.62
C GLN A 148 18.80 57.50 -4.84
N THR A 149 18.49 56.22 -5.03
CA THR A 149 19.48 55.17 -5.27
C THR A 149 19.81 55.11 -6.75
N GLU A 150 21.10 55.22 -7.05
CA GLU A 150 21.66 54.99 -8.38
C GLU A 150 22.23 53.59 -8.41
N TYR A 151 22.05 52.86 -9.52
CA TYR A 151 22.51 51.50 -9.67
C TYR A 151 23.75 51.45 -10.56
N TYR A 152 24.76 50.71 -10.11
CA TYR A 152 26.02 50.51 -10.79
C TYR A 152 26.20 49.03 -11.04
N PHE A 153 26.50 48.65 -12.28
CA PHE A 153 26.70 47.27 -12.68
C PHE A 153 28.20 46.94 -12.71
N LEU A 154 28.51 45.62 -12.53
CA LEU A 154 29.89 45.15 -12.61
C LEU A 154 30.51 45.54 -13.95
N GLU A 155 31.73 46.12 -13.90
CA GLU A 155 32.45 46.55 -15.12
C GLU A 155 32.74 45.33 -16.01
N GLU A 156 33.43 44.32 -15.44
CA GLU A 156 33.77 43.09 -16.13
C GLU A 156 33.75 41.91 -15.15
N GLU A 157 33.34 40.72 -15.61
CA GLU A 157 33.37 39.48 -14.83
C GLU A 157 34.78 39.16 -14.35
N THR A 158 35.82 39.53 -15.10
CA THR A 158 37.22 39.34 -14.79
C THR A 158 37.66 39.91 -13.45
N PHE A 159 37.03 40.98 -12.95
CA PHE A 159 37.31 41.54 -11.62
C PHE A 159 36.87 40.58 -10.48
N LEU A 160 36.01 39.62 -10.74
CA LEU A 160 35.59 38.60 -9.77
C LEU A 160 36.38 37.29 -9.91
N SER A 161 37.26 37.16 -10.91
CA SER A 161 38.06 35.94 -11.10
C SER A 161 38.79 35.49 -9.84
N PRO A 162 39.39 36.37 -9.00
CA PRO A 162 40.06 35.96 -7.77
C PRO A 162 39.14 35.22 -6.79
N VAL A 163 37.82 35.53 -6.82
CA VAL A 163 36.81 34.86 -5.99
C VAL A 163 36.36 33.58 -6.66
N LEU A 164 35.99 33.65 -7.94
CA LEU A 164 35.34 32.56 -8.68
C LEU A 164 36.31 31.37 -8.94
N ASP A 165 37.59 31.64 -9.13
CA ASP A 165 38.59 30.60 -9.32
C ASP A 165 38.79 29.76 -8.06
N LYS A 166 38.61 30.35 -6.88
CA LYS A 166 38.79 29.69 -5.58
C LYS A 166 37.47 29.11 -5.05
N TYR A 167 36.38 29.80 -5.27
CA TYR A 167 35.05 29.49 -4.80
C TYR A 167 34.07 29.57 -5.97
N PRO A 168 33.86 28.50 -6.75
CA PRO A 168 32.98 28.54 -7.90
C PRO A 168 31.51 28.73 -7.45
N LEU A 169 30.79 29.56 -8.19
CA LEU A 169 29.37 29.75 -7.97
C LEU A 169 28.58 28.46 -8.23
N SER A 170 27.99 27.94 -7.19
CA SER A 170 27.19 26.71 -7.28
C SER A 170 25.68 26.95 -7.34
N VAL A 171 25.22 28.19 -7.21
CA VAL A 171 23.79 28.52 -7.10
C VAL A 171 23.43 29.70 -7.97
N SER A 172 22.43 29.52 -8.85
CA SER A 172 21.69 30.63 -9.45
C SER A 172 20.77 31.23 -8.39
N GLY A 173 21.08 32.39 -7.89
CA GLY A 173 20.23 33.09 -6.93
C GLY A 173 20.68 34.53 -6.81
N SER A 174 19.72 35.44 -6.76
CA SER A 174 19.92 36.85 -6.50
C SER A 174 19.92 37.07 -4.99
N TYR A 175 20.98 37.69 -4.46
CA TYR A 175 21.09 37.99 -3.04
C TYR A 175 21.10 39.47 -2.82
N ASN A 176 20.09 39.98 -2.14
CA ASN A 176 20.04 41.36 -1.65
C ASN A 176 20.69 41.39 -0.25
N HIS A 177 21.35 42.47 0.11
CA HIS A 177 21.97 42.68 1.42
C HIS A 177 20.97 42.38 2.58
N ASP A 178 19.70 42.72 2.43
CA ASP A 178 18.65 42.38 3.41
C ASP A 178 18.22 40.90 3.38
N ALA A 179 18.40 40.21 2.27
CA ALA A 179 18.10 38.80 2.09
C ALA A 179 19.28 37.89 2.50
N PHE A 180 20.49 38.44 2.64
CA PHE A 180 21.70 37.76 2.99
C PHE A 180 21.54 36.95 4.31
N ALA A 181 20.98 37.60 5.34
CA ALA A 181 20.73 36.97 6.63
C ALA A 181 19.73 35.80 6.56
N SER A 182 18.78 35.81 5.64
CA SER A 182 17.78 34.75 5.48
C SER A 182 18.32 33.54 4.72
N TYR A 183 19.40 33.70 3.99
CA TYR A 183 20.01 32.63 3.19
C TYR A 183 20.97 31.76 4.00
N PHE A 184 21.59 32.29 5.05
CA PHE A 184 22.50 31.56 5.93
C PHE A 184 21.85 30.38 6.66
N GLY A 185 20.55 30.42 6.90
CA GLY A 185 19.83 29.38 7.64
C GLY A 185 19.45 28.13 6.84
N LYS A 186 19.63 28.13 5.53
CA LYS A 186 19.23 26.98 4.69
C LYS A 186 20.40 26.04 4.47
N LYS A 187 20.46 24.95 5.25
CA LYS A 187 21.40 23.86 4.96
C LYS A 187 21.08 23.22 3.61
N ASP A 188 22.08 23.17 2.75
CA ASP A 188 21.99 22.36 1.54
C ASP A 188 21.96 20.86 1.89
N ARG A 189 21.09 20.12 1.21
CA ARG A 189 20.92 18.68 1.41
C ARG A 189 21.86 17.84 0.53
N SER A 190 22.62 18.47 -0.37
CA SER A 190 23.53 17.77 -1.29
C SER A 190 24.82 17.27 -0.62
N GLY A 191 25.17 17.81 0.54
CA GLY A 191 26.41 17.48 1.25
C GLY A 191 27.67 18.13 0.67
N GLU A 192 27.52 19.00 -0.35
CA GLU A 192 28.61 19.81 -0.89
C GLU A 192 28.72 21.13 -0.13
N GLU A 193 29.94 21.58 0.12
CA GLU A 193 30.17 22.90 0.68
C GLU A 193 29.84 23.97 -0.34
N LYS A 194 28.89 24.87 0.02
CA LYS A 194 28.50 26.00 -0.80
C LYS A 194 28.84 27.29 -0.11
N TYR A 195 29.14 28.31 -0.91
CA TYR A 195 29.64 29.59 -0.43
C TYR A 195 28.65 30.70 -0.78
N VAL A 196 28.56 31.70 0.08
CA VAL A 196 27.79 32.93 -0.10
C VAL A 196 28.78 34.10 -0.09
N TYR A 197 28.53 35.06 -0.96
CA TYR A 197 29.41 36.17 -1.18
C TYR A 197 28.74 37.48 -0.78
N GLU A 198 29.50 38.35 -0.14
CA GLU A 198 29.11 39.73 0.16
C GLU A 198 30.08 40.66 -0.52
N ILE A 199 29.59 41.60 -1.33
CA ILE A 199 30.41 42.65 -1.89
C ILE A 199 30.75 43.61 -0.74
N GLY A 200 32.03 43.75 -0.46
CA GLY A 200 32.55 44.65 0.56
C GLY A 200 32.79 46.06 0.00
N LEU A 201 34.06 46.48 -0.04
CA LEU A 201 34.40 47.77 -0.60
C LEU A 201 34.24 47.80 -2.12
N VAL A 202 33.77 48.93 -2.66
CA VAL A 202 33.54 49.12 -4.10
C VAL A 202 34.11 50.44 -4.60
N MET A 203 34.44 50.43 -5.87
CA MET A 203 34.78 51.64 -6.63
C MET A 203 33.75 51.84 -7.73
N ILE A 204 33.23 53.04 -7.90
CA ILE A 204 32.21 53.35 -8.91
C ILE A 204 32.76 54.34 -9.95
N ASN A 205 32.25 54.20 -11.17
CA ASN A 205 32.43 55.18 -12.22
C ASN A 205 31.06 55.85 -12.48
N ARG A 206 30.96 57.14 -12.20
CA ARG A 206 29.70 57.88 -12.29
C ARG A 206 29.25 58.18 -13.73
N GLU A 207 30.18 58.17 -14.67
CA GLU A 207 29.89 58.43 -16.08
C GLU A 207 29.29 57.18 -16.75
N THR A 208 29.95 56.04 -16.51
CA THR A 208 29.54 54.76 -17.12
C THR A 208 28.50 53.97 -16.29
N HIS A 209 28.26 54.38 -15.03
CA HIS A 209 27.44 53.64 -14.05
C HIS A 209 27.92 52.18 -13.86
N ARG A 210 29.25 52.04 -13.85
CA ARG A 210 29.90 50.74 -13.60
C ARG A 210 30.62 50.77 -12.25
N PHE A 211 30.75 49.58 -11.66
CA PHE A 211 31.51 49.39 -10.43
C PHE A 211 32.53 48.27 -10.55
N ILE A 212 33.55 48.36 -9.73
CA ILE A 212 34.59 47.34 -9.54
C ILE A 212 34.59 47.01 -8.06
N PRO A 213 34.44 45.73 -7.68
CA PRO A 213 34.59 45.32 -6.29
C PRO A 213 36.08 45.44 -5.87
N GLU A 214 36.34 46.14 -4.79
CA GLU A 214 37.67 46.16 -4.16
C GLU A 214 37.85 44.91 -3.29
N THR A 215 36.79 44.57 -2.53
CA THR A 215 36.78 43.36 -1.69
C THR A 215 35.48 42.59 -1.81
N VAL A 216 35.61 41.24 -1.68
CA VAL A 216 34.46 40.34 -1.55
C VAL A 216 34.67 39.46 -0.32
N ASN A 217 33.72 39.44 0.57
CA ASN A 217 33.71 38.56 1.74
C ASN A 217 33.05 37.24 1.37
N VAL A 218 33.67 36.14 1.75
CA VAL A 218 33.18 34.77 1.49
C VAL A 218 32.72 34.14 2.80
N TYR A 219 31.55 33.54 2.80
CA TYR A 219 30.96 32.85 3.94
C TYR A 219 30.54 31.46 3.55
N LEU A 220 30.53 30.53 4.51
CA LEU A 220 30.02 29.16 4.31
C LEU A 220 28.50 29.14 4.42
N GLN A 221 27.85 28.64 3.41
CA GLN A 221 26.38 28.51 3.42
C GLN A 221 25.91 27.52 4.52
N GLY A 222 24.94 27.93 5.31
CA GLY A 222 24.32 27.10 6.36
C GLY A 222 24.91 27.27 7.76
N SER A 223 26.13 27.79 7.92
CA SER A 223 26.71 28.16 9.23
C SER A 223 26.91 29.65 9.41
N ALA A 224 26.85 30.43 8.33
CA ALA A 224 27.21 31.83 8.31
C ALA A 224 28.65 32.11 8.78
N GLU A 225 29.49 31.08 8.73
CA GLU A 225 30.90 31.20 9.14
C GLU A 225 31.66 31.99 8.09
N PHE A 226 32.33 33.05 8.53
CA PHE A 226 33.20 33.86 7.68
C PHE A 226 34.42 33.01 7.28
N VAL A 227 34.70 32.93 5.99
CA VAL A 227 35.83 32.17 5.45
C VAL A 227 37.01 33.08 5.25
N GLU A 228 36.88 34.08 4.41
CA GLU A 228 37.94 35.06 4.14
C GLU A 228 37.40 36.28 3.37
N THR A 229 38.22 37.34 3.35
CA THR A 229 38.04 38.50 2.46
C THR A 229 39.02 38.38 1.30
N ILE A 230 38.52 38.43 0.07
CA ILE A 230 39.32 38.41 -1.15
C ILE A 230 39.42 39.84 -1.73
N TYR A 231 40.59 40.25 -2.06
CA TYR A 231 40.87 41.50 -2.74
C TYR A 231 40.76 41.31 -4.26
N CYS A 232 39.77 41.93 -4.88
CA CYS A 232 39.52 41.84 -6.31
C CYS A 232 40.30 42.90 -7.10
N SER A 233 40.50 44.07 -6.48
CA SER A 233 41.33 45.14 -7.05
C SER A 233 42.10 45.85 -5.94
N THR A 234 43.35 46.15 -6.21
CA THR A 234 44.28 46.85 -5.26
C THR A 234 44.54 48.30 -5.64
N SER A 235 44.18 48.72 -6.86
CA SER A 235 44.38 50.07 -7.37
C SER A 235 43.03 50.66 -7.88
N VAL A 236 42.89 51.94 -7.77
CA VAL A 236 41.73 52.65 -8.33
C VAL A 236 41.98 52.91 -9.82
N PRO A 237 41.24 52.28 -10.73
CA PRO A 237 41.36 52.54 -12.15
C PRO A 237 40.99 54.00 -12.51
N GLU A 238 41.45 54.48 -13.66
CA GLU A 238 41.10 55.78 -14.16
C GLU A 238 39.59 55.93 -14.35
N GLY A 239 38.99 57.00 -13.86
CA GLY A 239 37.55 57.26 -13.91
C GLY A 239 36.73 56.62 -12.78
N PHE A 240 37.35 55.83 -11.90
CA PHE A 240 36.68 55.25 -10.73
C PHE A 240 37.03 55.97 -9.43
N GLU A 241 36.10 56.01 -8.50
CA GLU A 241 36.28 56.53 -7.16
C GLU A 241 35.83 55.49 -6.10
N ARG A 242 36.54 55.41 -4.95
CA ARG A 242 36.12 54.59 -3.81
C ARG A 242 34.90 55.19 -3.15
N VAL A 243 33.98 54.33 -2.80
CA VAL A 243 32.72 54.70 -2.17
C VAL A 243 32.68 54.23 -0.72
N PRO A 244 32.29 55.07 0.24
CA PRO A 244 32.10 54.66 1.62
C PRO A 244 30.94 53.63 1.75
N ASP A 245 31.12 52.61 2.60
CA ASP A 245 30.14 51.55 2.83
C ASP A 245 28.76 52.03 3.28
N ASP A 246 28.71 53.14 4.02
CA ASP A 246 27.48 53.75 4.51
C ASP A 246 26.59 54.34 3.41
N LYS A 247 27.15 54.49 2.19
CA LYS A 247 26.47 54.98 0.99
C LYS A 247 25.97 53.85 0.10
N ILE A 248 26.33 52.63 0.36
CA ILE A 248 25.81 51.47 -0.37
C ILE A 248 24.45 51.12 0.23
N SER A 249 23.40 51.22 -0.58
CA SER A 249 22.02 50.93 -0.15
C SER A 249 21.64 49.45 -0.36
N CYS A 250 22.23 48.81 -1.37
CA CYS A 250 22.06 47.39 -1.65
C CYS A 250 23.24 46.90 -2.50
N ALA A 251 23.50 45.63 -2.42
CA ALA A 251 24.41 44.92 -3.30
C ALA A 251 23.77 43.59 -3.71
N MET A 252 23.91 43.25 -4.97
CA MET A 252 23.41 41.97 -5.48
C MET A 252 24.51 41.27 -6.27
N PHE A 253 24.56 39.95 -6.11
CA PHE A 253 25.49 39.09 -6.80
C PHE A 253 24.75 37.82 -7.22
N GLY A 254 24.84 37.47 -8.49
CA GLY A 254 24.13 36.31 -9.00
C GLY A 254 24.77 35.72 -10.24
N TYR A 255 24.28 34.57 -10.64
CA TYR A 255 24.75 33.88 -11.83
C TYR A 255 23.55 33.46 -12.70
N VAL A 256 23.60 33.79 -13.97
CA VAL A 256 22.69 33.34 -15.00
C VAL A 256 23.43 32.34 -15.88
N PRO A 257 22.95 31.09 -16.02
CA PRO A 257 23.65 30.08 -16.81
C PRO A 257 23.97 30.55 -18.24
N LYS A 258 25.21 30.32 -18.70
CA LYS A 258 25.63 30.65 -20.09
C LYS A 258 25.17 29.58 -21.08
N GLU A 259 24.98 28.35 -20.63
CA GLU A 259 24.66 27.19 -21.46
C GLU A 259 23.18 26.75 -21.28
N GLY A 260 22.59 26.22 -22.36
CA GLY A 260 21.26 25.60 -22.32
C GLY A 260 20.07 26.54 -22.37
N THR A 261 20.29 27.83 -22.66
CA THR A 261 19.25 28.87 -22.69
C THR A 261 19.07 29.50 -24.09
N ASP A 262 19.22 28.74 -25.17
CA ASP A 262 18.83 29.19 -26.52
C ASP A 262 17.29 29.22 -26.63
N LEU A 263 16.69 30.08 -25.83
CA LEU A 263 15.26 30.35 -25.87
C LEU A 263 14.98 31.28 -27.02
N GLU A 264 14.18 30.82 -27.98
CA GLU A 264 13.72 31.67 -29.05
C GLU A 264 12.85 32.81 -28.49
N LEU A 265 13.14 34.06 -28.93
CA LEU A 265 12.35 35.23 -28.62
C LEU A 265 11.08 35.20 -29.48
N THR A 266 10.05 34.55 -28.98
CA THR A 266 8.81 34.26 -29.72
C THR A 266 7.76 35.37 -29.62
N GLN A 267 7.96 36.31 -28.71
CA GLN A 267 6.99 37.35 -28.41
C GLN A 267 7.65 38.74 -28.48
N SER A 268 6.89 39.74 -28.90
CA SER A 268 7.36 41.13 -28.87
C SER A 268 6.25 42.10 -28.49
N ARG A 269 6.64 43.20 -27.86
CA ARG A 269 5.78 44.34 -27.56
C ARG A 269 6.47 45.63 -27.93
N LYS A 270 5.75 46.56 -28.58
CA LYS A 270 6.29 47.82 -29.06
C LYS A 270 5.62 49.00 -28.34
N TRP A 271 6.42 50.00 -28.02
CA TRP A 271 6.00 51.28 -27.52
C TRP A 271 6.42 52.36 -28.53
N SER A 272 5.54 53.30 -28.88
CA SER A 272 5.86 54.43 -29.74
C SER A 272 6.12 55.65 -28.89
N PHE A 273 7.19 56.39 -29.18
CA PHE A 273 7.42 57.69 -28.60
C PHE A 273 6.35 58.67 -29.13
N ARG A 274 5.68 59.37 -28.24
CA ARG A 274 4.91 60.55 -28.59
C ARG A 274 5.88 61.73 -28.55
N ASP A 275 6.48 62.08 -29.71
CA ASP A 275 7.30 63.22 -29.80
C ASP A 275 6.44 64.47 -29.61
N ASN A 276 6.67 65.17 -28.49
CA ASN A 276 6.23 66.57 -28.31
C ASN A 276 7.26 67.58 -28.83
N VAL A 277 8.25 67.12 -29.60
CA VAL A 277 9.29 67.99 -30.17
C VAL A 277 9.33 67.75 -31.69
N GLN A 278 9.18 68.86 -32.46
CA GLN A 278 9.40 68.89 -33.90
C GLN A 278 10.77 68.24 -34.22
N SER A 279 10.77 66.99 -34.69
CA SER A 279 11.93 66.44 -35.37
C SER A 279 11.52 66.04 -36.80
N ASP A 280 12.24 66.54 -37.75
CA ASP A 280 12.20 66.19 -39.17
C ASP A 280 12.72 64.77 -39.39
N ALA A 281 12.01 63.78 -38.94
CA ALA A 281 12.44 62.43 -39.16
C ALA A 281 11.25 61.53 -39.55
N ASN A 282 11.34 60.98 -40.72
CA ASN A 282 10.39 60.07 -41.33
C ASN A 282 10.32 58.66 -40.67
N GLU A 283 10.91 58.44 -39.50
CA GLU A 283 10.83 57.18 -38.77
C GLU A 283 10.31 57.36 -37.36
N PRO A 284 9.23 56.68 -36.97
CA PRO A 284 8.73 56.76 -35.60
C PRO A 284 9.75 56.09 -34.67
N SER A 285 10.28 56.84 -33.71
CA SER A 285 11.08 56.30 -32.62
C SER A 285 10.22 55.33 -31.83
N TYR A 286 10.64 54.07 -31.74
CA TYR A 286 9.95 53.06 -30.97
C TYR A 286 10.93 52.30 -30.08
N CYS A 287 10.42 51.81 -28.97
CA CYS A 287 11.08 50.82 -28.14
C CYS A 287 10.39 49.47 -28.34
N GLU A 288 11.14 48.43 -28.55
CA GLU A 288 10.62 47.07 -28.72
C GLU A 288 11.25 46.17 -27.66
N LEU A 289 10.42 45.52 -26.88
CA LEU A 289 10.80 44.42 -26.01
C LEU A 289 10.51 43.12 -26.75
N ARG A 290 11.53 42.32 -27.00
CA ARG A 290 11.41 40.93 -27.48
C ARG A 290 11.71 40.01 -26.32
N TYR A 291 10.89 38.95 -26.15
CA TYR A 291 11.07 38.05 -25.03
C TYR A 291 10.63 36.63 -25.36
N SER A 292 11.21 35.67 -24.63
CA SER A 292 10.79 34.29 -24.66
C SER A 292 9.48 34.11 -23.88
N GLY A 293 8.68 33.10 -24.27
CA GLY A 293 7.55 32.67 -23.44
C GLY A 293 8.05 31.91 -22.19
N PHE A 294 7.20 31.82 -21.18
CA PHE A 294 7.48 30.96 -20.00
C PHE A 294 7.60 29.49 -20.43
N GLN A 295 8.66 28.83 -20.00
CA GLN A 295 8.86 27.40 -20.24
C GLN A 295 8.51 26.61 -18.99
N LYS A 296 7.55 25.68 -19.14
CA LYS A 296 7.16 24.78 -18.06
C LYS A 296 8.29 23.82 -17.71
N GLN A 297 8.58 23.74 -16.45
CA GLN A 297 9.58 22.82 -15.92
C GLN A 297 9.09 21.37 -15.93
N SER A 298 10.00 20.41 -16.06
CA SER A 298 9.70 18.99 -16.00
C SER A 298 9.87 18.41 -14.60
N LEU A 299 9.18 17.31 -14.31
CA LEU A 299 9.32 16.59 -13.04
C LEU A 299 10.76 16.17 -12.74
N SER A 300 11.45 15.65 -13.75
CA SER A 300 12.82 15.15 -13.60
C SER A 300 13.83 16.27 -13.35
N GLY A 301 13.58 17.47 -13.84
CA GLY A 301 14.47 18.62 -13.62
C GLY A 301 14.29 19.26 -12.25
N MET A 302 13.04 19.41 -11.79
CA MET A 302 12.75 20.16 -10.57
C MET A 302 12.74 19.34 -9.30
N LEU A 303 12.25 18.09 -9.34
CA LEU A 303 11.97 17.26 -8.16
C LEU A 303 12.50 15.83 -8.32
N PRO A 304 13.77 15.61 -8.69
CA PRO A 304 14.26 14.25 -8.95
C PRO A 304 14.20 13.37 -7.70
N TYR A 305 14.61 13.90 -6.55
CA TYR A 305 14.58 13.17 -5.28
C TYR A 305 13.16 12.89 -4.80
N GLU A 306 12.28 13.89 -4.82
CA GLU A 306 10.88 13.73 -4.40
C GLU A 306 10.15 12.74 -5.30
N THR A 307 10.38 12.81 -6.61
CA THR A 307 9.81 11.86 -7.58
C THR A 307 10.22 10.42 -7.26
N ALA A 308 11.51 10.19 -6.97
CA ALA A 308 12.01 8.88 -6.58
C ALA A 308 11.37 8.38 -5.26
N VAL A 309 11.30 9.24 -4.24
CA VAL A 309 10.69 8.90 -2.93
C VAL A 309 9.20 8.58 -3.09
N PHE A 310 8.45 9.36 -3.86
CA PHE A 310 7.02 9.10 -4.12
C PHE A 310 6.80 7.78 -4.86
N LEU A 311 7.60 7.49 -5.88
CA LEU A 311 7.47 6.25 -6.64
C LEU A 311 7.84 5.03 -5.80
N VAL A 312 8.93 5.09 -5.03
CA VAL A 312 9.33 3.99 -4.13
C VAL A 312 8.27 3.75 -3.06
N SER A 313 7.76 4.81 -2.43
CA SER A 313 6.69 4.68 -1.43
C SER A 313 5.41 4.10 -2.02
N ALA A 314 5.02 4.50 -3.25
CA ALA A 314 3.87 3.96 -3.94
C ALA A 314 4.01 2.45 -4.22
N VAL A 315 5.21 1.99 -4.60
CA VAL A 315 5.52 0.55 -4.79
C VAL A 315 5.36 -0.20 -3.47
N ILE A 316 5.96 0.30 -2.38
CA ILE A 316 5.87 -0.34 -1.06
C ILE A 316 4.41 -0.43 -0.60
N ILE A 317 3.65 0.66 -0.68
CA ILE A 317 2.24 0.71 -0.29
C ILE A 317 1.42 -0.26 -1.16
N GLY A 318 1.65 -0.28 -2.47
CA GLY A 318 0.97 -1.17 -3.41
C GLY A 318 1.21 -2.65 -3.09
N LEU A 319 2.44 -3.03 -2.76
CA LEU A 319 2.79 -4.40 -2.37
C LEU A 319 2.16 -4.80 -1.04
N LEU A 320 2.21 -3.92 -0.03
CA LEU A 320 1.59 -4.16 1.28
C LEU A 320 0.06 -4.29 1.17
N ALA A 321 -0.58 -3.39 0.42
CA ALA A 321 -2.01 -3.46 0.15
C ALA A 321 -2.39 -4.75 -0.58
N GLY A 322 -1.62 -5.15 -1.59
CA GLY A 322 -1.79 -6.39 -2.33
C GLY A 322 -1.69 -7.62 -1.45
N LEU A 323 -0.73 -7.63 -0.50
CA LEU A 323 -0.56 -8.71 0.48
C LEU A 323 -1.80 -8.84 1.38
N VAL A 324 -2.31 -7.75 1.92
CA VAL A 324 -3.49 -7.76 2.80
C VAL A 324 -4.76 -8.16 2.02
N ILE A 325 -5.00 -7.54 0.87
CA ILE A 325 -6.22 -7.78 0.08
C ILE A 325 -6.27 -9.22 -0.46
N SER A 326 -5.13 -9.83 -0.79
CA SER A 326 -5.07 -11.21 -1.32
C SER A 326 -5.47 -12.29 -0.31
N VAL A 327 -5.45 -12.01 1.00
CA VAL A 327 -5.81 -12.97 2.06
C VAL A 327 -7.27 -13.41 1.96
N ILE A 328 -8.20 -12.47 1.72
CA ILE A 328 -9.63 -12.76 1.66
C ILE A 328 -9.98 -13.78 0.55
N PRO A 329 -9.62 -13.54 -0.74
CA PRO A 329 -9.93 -14.48 -1.80
C PRO A 329 -9.16 -15.81 -1.65
N TYR A 330 -7.95 -15.77 -1.09
CA TYR A 330 -7.21 -16.99 -0.79
C TYR A 330 -7.94 -17.86 0.24
N ASN A 331 -8.36 -17.29 1.38
CA ASN A 331 -9.07 -18.04 2.44
C ASN A 331 -10.40 -18.59 1.92
N LYS A 332 -11.14 -17.81 1.10
CA LYS A 332 -12.36 -18.31 0.46
C LYS A 332 -12.10 -19.53 -0.44
N LYS A 333 -11.07 -19.45 -1.29
CA LYS A 333 -10.70 -20.57 -2.19
C LYS A 333 -10.18 -21.78 -1.40
N LYS A 334 -9.42 -21.53 -0.33
CA LYS A 334 -8.91 -22.57 0.58
C LYS A 334 -10.07 -23.31 1.23
N GLY A 335 -11.06 -22.62 1.78
CA GLY A 335 -12.25 -23.23 2.37
C GLY A 335 -13.06 -24.07 1.38
N ILE A 336 -13.23 -23.59 0.13
CA ILE A 336 -13.91 -24.36 -0.92
C ILE A 336 -13.11 -25.63 -1.27
N TRP A 337 -11.78 -25.55 -1.35
CA TRP A 337 -10.93 -26.70 -1.62
C TRP A 337 -10.95 -27.72 -0.47
N GLU A 338 -10.89 -27.26 0.78
CA GLU A 338 -10.96 -28.12 1.98
C GLU A 338 -12.30 -28.86 2.05
N ALA A 339 -13.41 -28.17 1.79
CA ALA A 339 -14.73 -28.78 1.73
C ALA A 339 -14.83 -29.83 0.60
N TYR A 340 -14.21 -29.55 -0.56
CA TYR A 340 -14.17 -30.52 -1.67
C TYR A 340 -13.35 -31.77 -1.32
N GLU A 341 -12.15 -31.58 -0.76
CA GLU A 341 -11.28 -32.70 -0.35
C GLU A 341 -11.93 -33.55 0.77
N TYR A 342 -12.58 -32.87 1.70
CA TYR A 342 -13.36 -33.55 2.75
C TYR A 342 -14.44 -34.44 2.15
N ARG A 343 -15.31 -33.89 1.27
CA ARG A 343 -16.36 -34.66 0.60
C ARG A 343 -15.80 -35.81 -0.24
N LYS A 344 -14.72 -35.62 -0.94
CA LYS A 344 -14.07 -36.63 -1.76
C LYS A 344 -13.59 -37.81 -0.88
N LYS A 345 -12.83 -37.52 0.17
CA LYS A 345 -12.34 -38.54 1.11
C LYS A 345 -13.47 -39.29 1.78
N THR A 346 -14.52 -38.60 2.20
CA THR A 346 -15.71 -39.21 2.80
C THR A 346 -16.40 -40.15 1.82
N THR A 347 -16.58 -39.75 0.56
CA THR A 347 -17.20 -40.63 -0.47
C THR A 347 -16.34 -41.84 -0.81
N GLU A 348 -15.01 -41.68 -0.89
CA GLU A 348 -14.07 -42.78 -1.13
C GLU A 348 -14.11 -43.78 0.02
N ALA A 349 -14.15 -43.34 1.28
CA ALA A 349 -14.29 -44.19 2.45
C ALA A 349 -15.62 -44.94 2.47
N MET A 350 -16.75 -44.27 2.18
CA MET A 350 -18.08 -44.89 2.05
C MET A 350 -18.08 -46.04 1.02
N ALA A 351 -17.48 -45.75 -0.16
CA ALA A 351 -17.42 -46.73 -1.24
C ALA A 351 -16.57 -47.96 -0.86
N HIS A 352 -15.48 -47.74 -0.13
CA HIS A 352 -14.60 -48.82 0.36
C HIS A 352 -15.33 -49.69 1.37
N ASP A 353 -15.98 -49.09 2.38
CA ASP A 353 -16.65 -49.86 3.46
C ASP A 353 -17.89 -50.61 2.95
N LEU A 354 -18.60 -50.11 1.94
CA LEU A 354 -19.68 -50.85 1.29
C LEU A 354 -19.18 -51.99 0.39
N LYS A 355 -17.99 -51.88 -0.19
CA LYS A 355 -17.42 -52.91 -1.07
C LYS A 355 -17.10 -54.20 -0.32
N THR A 356 -16.65 -54.09 0.93
CA THR A 356 -16.21 -55.24 1.73
C THR A 356 -17.34 -56.24 2.00
N PRO A 357 -18.51 -55.86 2.60
CA PRO A 357 -19.61 -56.81 2.82
C PRO A 357 -20.22 -57.29 1.50
N LEU A 358 -20.24 -56.45 0.46
CA LEU A 358 -20.71 -56.86 -0.87
C LEU A 358 -19.86 -57.98 -1.47
N ALA A 359 -18.52 -57.90 -1.33
CA ALA A 359 -17.61 -58.94 -1.77
C ALA A 359 -17.80 -60.22 -0.97
N ALA A 360 -18.05 -60.13 0.34
CA ALA A 360 -18.35 -61.29 1.19
C ALA A 360 -19.67 -61.97 0.79
N ILE A 361 -20.74 -61.18 0.53
CA ILE A 361 -22.01 -61.73 0.03
C ILE A 361 -21.80 -62.46 -1.29
N SER A 362 -21.05 -61.89 -2.25
CA SER A 362 -20.77 -62.51 -3.53
C SER A 362 -20.00 -63.82 -3.35
N ALA A 363 -18.96 -63.84 -2.50
CA ALA A 363 -18.18 -65.03 -2.23
C ALA A 363 -18.99 -66.16 -1.59
N TYR A 364 -19.86 -65.83 -0.59
CA TYR A 364 -20.73 -66.87 0.01
C TYR A 364 -21.78 -67.36 -0.99
N ALA A 365 -22.36 -66.49 -1.81
CA ALA A 365 -23.35 -66.85 -2.83
C ALA A 365 -22.72 -67.79 -3.89
N GLU A 366 -21.49 -67.52 -4.35
CA GLU A 366 -20.76 -68.36 -5.29
C GLU A 366 -20.42 -69.73 -4.63
N SER A 367 -20.04 -69.75 -3.36
CA SER A 367 -19.70 -70.98 -2.63
C SER A 367 -20.93 -71.86 -2.34
N MET A 368 -22.16 -71.34 -2.42
CA MET A 368 -23.37 -72.10 -2.19
C MET A 368 -23.67 -73.12 -3.30
N GLU A 369 -23.17 -72.96 -4.53
CA GLU A 369 -23.50 -73.85 -5.65
C GLU A 369 -23.04 -75.29 -5.36
N ASP A 370 -21.82 -75.53 -4.85
CA ASP A 370 -21.20 -76.85 -4.67
C ASP A 370 -21.19 -77.31 -3.21
N SER A 371 -22.00 -76.68 -2.31
CA SER A 371 -21.95 -76.95 -0.87
C SER A 371 -23.02 -77.97 -0.39
N SER A 372 -22.78 -78.61 0.77
CA SER A 372 -23.76 -79.45 1.45
C SER A 372 -24.97 -78.61 1.96
N PRO A 373 -26.13 -79.30 2.26
CA PRO A 373 -27.29 -78.58 2.79
C PRO A 373 -27.00 -77.77 4.08
N GLU A 374 -26.16 -78.29 4.96
CA GLU A 374 -25.76 -77.67 6.22
C GLU A 374 -24.92 -76.44 5.95
N GLN A 375 -23.97 -76.55 5.03
CA GLN A 375 -23.12 -75.40 4.62
C GLN A 375 -23.93 -74.28 3.88
N LYS A 376 -24.97 -74.67 3.10
CA LYS A 376 -25.88 -73.72 2.45
C LYS A 376 -26.66 -72.94 3.49
N ALA A 377 -27.06 -73.51 4.58
CA ALA A 377 -27.76 -72.84 5.66
C ALA A 377 -26.80 -71.84 6.37
N GLU A 378 -25.55 -72.25 6.62
CA GLU A 378 -24.54 -71.34 7.21
C GLU A 378 -24.21 -70.15 6.30
N TYR A 379 -24.02 -70.41 5.00
CA TYR A 379 -23.75 -69.30 4.04
C TYR A 379 -24.94 -68.35 3.88
N ALA A 380 -26.17 -68.90 3.91
CA ALA A 380 -27.38 -68.05 3.89
C ALA A 380 -27.45 -67.15 5.13
N GLU A 381 -27.08 -67.64 6.31
CA GLU A 381 -27.01 -66.87 7.54
C GLU A 381 -25.92 -65.78 7.42
N LYS A 382 -24.73 -66.11 6.91
CA LYS A 382 -23.64 -65.16 6.67
C LYS A 382 -24.03 -64.06 5.65
N ILE A 383 -24.74 -64.41 4.58
CA ILE A 383 -25.28 -63.43 3.62
C ILE A 383 -26.27 -62.51 4.32
N HIS A 384 -27.18 -63.03 5.13
CA HIS A 384 -28.18 -62.23 5.85
C HIS A 384 -27.50 -61.29 6.87
N GLU A 385 -26.46 -61.72 7.58
CA GLU A 385 -25.66 -60.89 8.48
C GLU A 385 -25.02 -59.72 7.70
N ASN A 386 -24.36 -59.96 6.57
CA ASN A 386 -23.73 -58.92 5.75
C ASN A 386 -24.73 -57.95 5.12
N VAL A 387 -25.91 -58.43 4.67
CA VAL A 387 -27.01 -57.57 4.18
C VAL A 387 -27.51 -56.65 5.30
N SER A 388 -27.69 -57.18 6.51
CA SER A 388 -28.12 -56.40 7.68
C SER A 388 -27.09 -55.34 8.05
N GLU A 389 -25.81 -55.66 7.95
CA GLU A 389 -24.72 -54.73 8.17
C GLU A 389 -24.70 -53.60 7.10
N MET A 390 -24.86 -53.95 5.81
CA MET A 390 -24.98 -52.99 4.72
C MET A 390 -26.16 -52.03 4.93
N ASN A 391 -27.34 -52.53 5.32
CA ASN A 391 -28.49 -51.71 5.60
C ASN A 391 -28.20 -50.68 6.71
N ARG A 392 -27.55 -51.14 7.80
CA ARG A 392 -27.14 -50.23 8.89
C ARG A 392 -26.12 -49.19 8.42
N MET A 393 -25.17 -49.55 7.53
CA MET A 393 -24.22 -48.59 6.95
C MET A 393 -24.94 -47.55 6.10
N VAL A 394 -25.90 -47.94 5.25
CA VAL A 394 -26.70 -47.02 4.44
C VAL A 394 -27.51 -46.07 5.32
N GLU A 395 -28.13 -46.58 6.39
CA GLU A 395 -28.86 -45.71 7.36
C GLU A 395 -27.92 -44.69 8.02
N ASN A 396 -26.72 -45.11 8.43
CA ASN A 396 -25.71 -44.23 9.02
C ASN A 396 -25.25 -43.15 8.03
N ILE A 397 -25.03 -43.49 6.74
CA ILE A 397 -24.68 -42.56 5.67
C ILE A 397 -25.82 -41.55 5.44
N LEU A 398 -27.08 -42.02 5.42
CA LEU A 398 -28.23 -41.12 5.29
C LEU A 398 -28.37 -40.18 6.48
N ASN A 399 -28.16 -40.68 7.70
CA ASN A 399 -28.19 -39.85 8.92
C ASN A 399 -27.03 -38.85 8.95
N PHE A 400 -25.81 -39.25 8.53
CA PHE A 400 -24.69 -38.32 8.35
C PHE A 400 -24.98 -37.24 7.33
N SER A 401 -25.51 -37.60 6.14
CA SER A 401 -25.88 -36.63 5.11
C SER A 401 -26.99 -35.64 5.57
N LYS A 402 -27.94 -36.12 6.39
CA LYS A 402 -28.97 -35.29 6.99
C LYS A 402 -28.38 -34.34 8.06
N SER A 403 -27.39 -34.77 8.82
CA SER A 403 -26.74 -33.96 9.85
C SER A 403 -25.85 -32.85 9.26
N GLU A 404 -25.28 -33.05 8.05
CA GLU A 404 -24.53 -31.99 7.34
C GLU A 404 -25.41 -30.84 6.81
N ASN A 405 -26.72 -31.03 6.69
CA ASN A 405 -27.63 -29.99 6.18
C ASN A 405 -28.00 -28.97 7.28
N THR A 406 -27.32 -27.83 7.27
CA THR A 406 -27.54 -26.70 8.19
C THR A 406 -28.87 -25.96 7.99
N SER A 407 -29.62 -26.27 6.94
CA SER A 407 -30.89 -25.59 6.60
C SER A 407 -32.12 -26.15 7.32
N ARG A 408 -31.93 -27.01 8.34
CA ARG A 408 -33.03 -27.67 9.04
C ARG A 408 -33.68 -26.72 10.05
N SER A 409 -35.01 -26.66 10.06
CA SER A 409 -35.76 -25.99 11.13
C SER A 409 -35.69 -26.82 12.42
N PHE A 410 -35.17 -26.24 13.50
CA PHE A 410 -35.10 -26.85 14.82
C PHE A 410 -36.43 -26.78 15.54
N THR A 411 -36.89 -27.91 16.08
CA THR A 411 -38.06 -27.94 16.94
C THR A 411 -37.63 -28.03 18.41
N LYS A 412 -37.43 -26.84 19.00
CA LYS A 412 -37.01 -26.76 20.41
C LYS A 412 -38.20 -27.04 21.34
N LYS A 413 -38.03 -27.91 22.30
CA LYS A 413 -38.95 -28.18 23.40
C LYS A 413 -38.17 -28.43 24.69
N GLU A 414 -38.90 -28.39 25.81
CA GLU A 414 -38.30 -28.79 27.10
C GLU A 414 -38.09 -30.29 27.12
N VAL A 415 -36.84 -30.70 27.42
CA VAL A 415 -36.42 -32.10 27.46
C VAL A 415 -35.71 -32.37 28.78
N ASP A 416 -36.17 -33.35 29.50
CA ASP A 416 -35.49 -33.92 30.68
C ASP A 416 -34.38 -34.81 30.22
N ILE A 417 -33.12 -34.36 30.46
CA ILE A 417 -31.93 -35.03 29.97
C ILE A 417 -31.68 -36.33 30.73
N GLY A 418 -32.01 -36.37 32.02
CA GLY A 418 -31.88 -37.61 32.83
C GLY A 418 -32.77 -38.72 32.30
N ASN A 419 -34.03 -38.41 32.03
CA ASN A 419 -34.99 -39.35 31.43
C ASN A 419 -34.58 -39.79 30.02
N LEU A 420 -34.07 -38.84 29.20
CA LEU A 420 -33.58 -39.11 27.84
C LEU A 420 -32.38 -40.09 27.86
N VAL A 421 -31.40 -39.89 28.73
CA VAL A 421 -30.24 -40.74 28.89
C VAL A 421 -30.66 -42.15 29.39
N ASN A 422 -31.50 -42.24 30.42
CA ASN A 422 -32.00 -43.51 30.94
C ASN A 422 -32.78 -44.31 29.88
N ALA A 423 -33.66 -43.68 29.14
CA ALA A 423 -34.39 -44.32 28.04
C ALA A 423 -33.42 -44.85 26.94
N SER A 424 -32.38 -44.06 26.63
CA SER A 424 -31.34 -44.43 25.65
C SER A 424 -30.49 -45.60 26.14
N VAL A 425 -30.07 -45.61 27.43
CA VAL A 425 -29.33 -46.75 28.03
C VAL A 425 -30.17 -48.04 27.99
N SER A 426 -31.46 -47.94 28.38
CA SER A 426 -32.38 -49.09 28.33
C SER A 426 -32.52 -49.68 26.93
N LYS A 427 -32.45 -48.87 25.87
CA LYS A 427 -32.48 -49.32 24.48
C LYS A 427 -31.29 -50.22 24.12
N PHE A 428 -30.12 -49.96 24.74
CA PHE A 428 -28.88 -50.70 24.50
C PHE A 428 -28.57 -51.76 25.59
N SER A 429 -29.47 -52.03 26.52
CA SER A 429 -29.25 -53.00 27.63
C SER A 429 -28.79 -54.38 27.14
N GLY A 430 -29.43 -54.91 26.09
CA GLY A 430 -29.04 -56.20 25.52
C GLY A 430 -27.60 -56.26 24.96
N LEU A 431 -27.06 -55.09 24.53
CA LEU A 431 -25.66 -55.03 24.08
C LEU A 431 -24.70 -54.96 25.26
N PHE A 432 -25.05 -54.26 26.33
CA PHE A 432 -24.30 -54.22 27.58
C PHE A 432 -24.29 -55.59 28.25
N ASP A 433 -25.43 -56.27 28.32
CA ASP A 433 -25.56 -57.64 28.90
C ASP A 433 -24.72 -58.66 28.12
N ARG A 434 -24.75 -58.62 26.78
CA ARG A 434 -23.95 -59.49 25.92
C ARG A 434 -22.45 -59.36 26.16
N ASN A 435 -21.98 -58.14 26.39
CA ASN A 435 -20.56 -57.84 26.65
C ASN A 435 -20.21 -57.85 28.15
N GLN A 436 -21.15 -58.23 29.03
CA GLN A 436 -21.00 -58.30 30.48
C GLN A 436 -20.60 -56.95 31.10
N ILE A 437 -20.99 -55.83 30.50
CA ILE A 437 -20.65 -54.46 30.92
C ILE A 437 -21.66 -54.01 31.98
N ARG A 438 -21.15 -53.48 33.10
CA ARG A 438 -21.99 -52.83 34.11
C ARG A 438 -22.18 -51.35 33.73
N THR A 439 -23.44 -50.90 33.77
CA THR A 439 -23.75 -49.52 33.50
C THR A 439 -24.22 -48.79 34.75
N GLU A 440 -23.60 -47.67 35.08
CA GLU A 440 -24.02 -46.78 36.14
C GLU A 440 -24.42 -45.43 35.58
N VAL A 441 -25.66 -45.00 35.82
CA VAL A 441 -26.17 -43.65 35.41
C VAL A 441 -26.41 -42.81 36.65
N THR A 442 -25.69 -41.72 36.81
CA THR A 442 -25.79 -40.81 37.93
C THR A 442 -26.34 -39.48 37.44
N CYS A 443 -27.54 -39.09 37.92
CA CYS A 443 -28.12 -37.78 37.72
C CYS A 443 -28.02 -37.01 39.06
N LYS A 444 -27.14 -35.99 39.11
CA LYS A 444 -26.91 -35.23 40.36
C LYS A 444 -28.04 -34.23 40.69
N GLU A 445 -28.77 -33.81 39.69
CA GLU A 445 -29.84 -32.82 39.77
C GLU A 445 -30.77 -32.93 38.57
N GLU A 446 -32.01 -32.46 38.71
CA GLU A 446 -32.95 -32.38 37.60
C GLU A 446 -32.39 -31.45 36.51
N CYS A 447 -32.28 -31.98 35.28
CA CYS A 447 -31.68 -31.29 34.15
C CYS A 447 -32.68 -31.21 32.99
N VAL A 448 -33.41 -30.10 32.92
CA VAL A 448 -34.33 -29.79 31.83
C VAL A 448 -33.71 -28.74 30.92
N LEU A 449 -33.64 -29.00 29.63
CA LEU A 449 -33.06 -28.08 28.62
C LEU A 449 -34.08 -27.84 27.48
N THR A 450 -34.14 -26.60 27.00
CA THR A 450 -34.89 -26.26 25.80
C THR A 450 -34.04 -26.53 24.55
N THR A 451 -34.28 -27.68 23.92
CA THR A 451 -33.44 -28.18 22.82
C THR A 451 -34.25 -29.00 21.80
N ASP A 452 -33.65 -29.36 20.66
CA ASP A 452 -34.26 -30.34 19.73
C ASP A 452 -33.97 -31.74 20.26
N GLU A 453 -35.05 -32.40 20.79
CA GLU A 453 -34.94 -33.71 21.38
C GLU A 453 -34.42 -34.77 20.39
N LEU A 454 -34.80 -34.68 19.11
CA LEU A 454 -34.43 -35.69 18.11
C LEU A 454 -32.93 -35.71 17.85
N LEU A 455 -32.34 -34.51 17.66
CA LEU A 455 -30.88 -34.37 17.44
C LEU A 455 -30.08 -34.75 18.69
N LEU A 456 -30.55 -34.29 19.86
CA LEU A 456 -29.89 -34.64 21.12
C LEU A 456 -29.96 -36.12 21.41
N ARG A 457 -31.12 -36.77 21.21
CA ARG A 457 -31.31 -38.21 21.34
C ARG A 457 -30.37 -39.00 20.42
N GLN A 458 -30.27 -38.61 19.14
CA GLN A 458 -29.37 -39.24 18.19
C GLN A 458 -27.89 -39.13 18.62
N ALA A 459 -27.48 -37.99 19.15
CA ALA A 459 -26.12 -37.80 19.65
C ALA A 459 -25.85 -38.71 20.87
N ILE A 460 -26.76 -38.70 21.87
CA ILE A 460 -26.64 -39.53 23.07
C ILE A 460 -26.63 -41.02 22.72
N GLU A 461 -27.54 -41.50 21.84
CA GLU A 461 -27.58 -42.91 21.41
C GLU A 461 -26.30 -43.32 20.70
N ASN A 462 -25.66 -42.48 19.89
CA ASN A 462 -24.37 -42.75 19.28
C ASN A 462 -23.25 -42.86 20.32
N LEU A 463 -23.24 -42.01 21.35
CA LEU A 463 -22.23 -42.05 22.41
C LEU A 463 -22.43 -43.29 23.28
N ILE A 464 -23.66 -43.64 23.66
CA ILE A 464 -23.98 -44.88 24.44
C ILE A 464 -23.62 -46.15 23.62
N SER A 465 -23.99 -46.15 22.31
CA SER A 465 -23.63 -47.27 21.43
C SER A 465 -22.10 -47.47 21.34
N ASN A 466 -21.35 -46.36 21.32
CA ASN A 466 -19.88 -46.45 21.35
C ASN A 466 -19.37 -47.03 22.68
N CYS A 467 -19.88 -46.54 23.82
CA CYS A 467 -19.53 -47.15 25.13
C CYS A 467 -19.82 -48.67 25.16
N ALA A 468 -21.00 -49.10 24.68
CA ALA A 468 -21.38 -50.50 24.69
C ALA A 468 -20.55 -51.39 23.75
N LYS A 469 -19.96 -50.83 22.68
CA LYS A 469 -19.15 -51.57 21.71
C LYS A 469 -17.67 -51.63 22.06
N TYR A 470 -17.14 -50.54 22.62
CA TYR A 470 -15.70 -50.35 22.78
C TYR A 470 -15.23 -50.35 24.24
N ALA A 471 -16.15 -50.59 25.21
CA ALA A 471 -15.75 -50.91 26.57
C ALA A 471 -15.20 -52.33 26.62
N ASP A 472 -14.18 -52.55 27.45
CA ASP A 472 -13.62 -53.86 27.66
C ASP A 472 -14.68 -54.82 28.28
N ALA A 473 -14.69 -56.09 27.87
CA ALA A 473 -15.66 -57.07 28.38
C ALA A 473 -15.55 -57.21 29.91
N GLY A 474 -16.68 -57.20 30.60
CA GLY A 474 -16.73 -57.25 32.07
C GLY A 474 -16.39 -55.98 32.81
N SER A 475 -16.17 -54.87 32.07
CA SER A 475 -15.82 -53.57 32.61
C SER A 475 -17.05 -52.72 33.03
N GLU A 476 -16.79 -51.44 33.37
CA GLU A 476 -17.80 -50.52 33.80
C GLU A 476 -17.95 -49.35 32.81
N VAL A 477 -19.20 -48.94 32.55
CA VAL A 477 -19.57 -47.72 31.83
C VAL A 477 -20.27 -46.76 32.82
N ALA A 478 -19.66 -45.63 33.08
CA ALA A 478 -20.20 -44.60 33.96
C ALA A 478 -20.74 -43.41 33.16
N ILE A 479 -22.02 -43.10 33.33
CA ILE A 479 -22.67 -41.97 32.68
C ILE A 479 -23.11 -40.99 33.77
N SER A 480 -22.65 -39.72 33.68
CA SER A 480 -23.06 -38.69 34.63
C SER A 480 -23.73 -37.51 33.93
N VAL A 481 -24.88 -37.12 34.45
CA VAL A 481 -25.68 -35.99 33.92
C VAL A 481 -25.67 -34.85 34.93
N SER A 482 -25.40 -33.64 34.47
CA SER A 482 -25.50 -32.41 35.19
C SER A 482 -26.00 -31.26 34.28
N ARG A 483 -26.39 -30.12 34.84
CA ARG A 483 -26.91 -28.99 34.05
C ARG A 483 -25.93 -28.44 33.01
N LYS A 484 -24.61 -28.60 33.24
CA LYS A 484 -23.57 -28.03 32.35
C LYS A 484 -22.94 -29.06 31.43
N LYS A 485 -23.00 -30.37 31.80
CA LYS A 485 -22.28 -31.38 31.07
C LYS A 485 -22.91 -32.78 31.25
N ILE A 486 -22.74 -33.59 30.19
CA ILE A 486 -23.01 -35.05 30.25
C ILE A 486 -21.68 -35.73 29.95
N SER A 487 -21.27 -36.63 30.82
CA SER A 487 -20.05 -37.43 30.64
C SER A 487 -20.42 -38.89 30.40
N PHE A 488 -19.84 -39.47 29.35
CA PHE A 488 -19.93 -40.90 29.01
C PHE A 488 -18.52 -41.50 29.12
N ARG A 489 -18.28 -42.35 30.12
CA ARG A 489 -16.98 -42.93 30.38
C ARG A 489 -17.06 -44.45 30.30
N ASN A 490 -16.13 -45.03 29.59
CA ASN A 490 -15.95 -46.47 29.54
C ASN A 490 -14.47 -46.87 29.77
N GLN A 491 -14.25 -48.00 30.39
CA GLN A 491 -12.92 -48.60 30.52
C GLN A 491 -12.51 -49.20 29.18
N THR A 492 -11.25 -49.01 28.80
CA THR A 492 -10.66 -49.53 27.58
C THR A 492 -9.15 -49.70 27.71
N THR A 493 -8.64 -50.79 27.19
CA THR A 493 -7.20 -51.04 27.05
C THR A 493 -6.61 -50.45 25.79
N GLU A 494 -7.45 -49.91 24.90
CA GLU A 494 -7.03 -49.29 23.65
C GLU A 494 -6.26 -48.00 23.90
N LYS A 495 -5.19 -47.78 23.13
CA LYS A 495 -4.40 -46.55 23.15
C LYS A 495 -4.74 -45.71 21.94
N PHE A 496 -4.83 -44.39 22.16
CA PHE A 496 -5.16 -43.41 21.13
C PHE A 496 -4.02 -42.41 20.98
N ASP A 497 -3.49 -42.24 19.77
CA ASP A 497 -2.46 -41.25 19.49
C ASP A 497 -3.09 -39.82 19.36
N ASP A 498 -4.26 -39.73 18.75
CA ASP A 498 -5.02 -38.49 18.55
C ASP A 498 -6.51 -38.76 18.76
N VAL A 499 -6.97 -38.55 19.98
CA VAL A 499 -8.37 -38.81 20.40
C VAL A 499 -9.34 -37.90 19.65
N GLU A 500 -8.97 -36.63 19.42
CA GLU A 500 -9.80 -35.67 18.69
C GLU A 500 -10.02 -36.06 17.23
N SER A 501 -9.11 -36.80 16.63
CA SER A 501 -9.28 -37.30 15.26
C SER A 501 -10.44 -38.29 15.11
N LEU A 502 -10.88 -38.94 16.19
CA LEU A 502 -12.01 -39.87 16.18
C LEU A 502 -13.36 -39.19 15.88
N LYS A 503 -13.45 -37.85 15.99
CA LYS A 503 -14.62 -37.09 15.55
C LYS A 503 -14.70 -36.96 14.03
N LYS A 504 -13.60 -37.27 13.31
CA LYS A 504 -13.62 -37.22 11.84
C LYS A 504 -14.37 -38.46 11.31
N PRO A 505 -15.21 -38.30 10.27
CA PRO A 505 -15.92 -39.40 9.68
C PRO A 505 -14.98 -40.52 9.20
N PHE A 506 -15.39 -41.79 9.42
CA PHE A 506 -14.67 -42.99 9.03
C PHE A 506 -13.30 -43.21 9.73
N VAL A 507 -12.96 -42.42 10.74
CA VAL A 507 -11.79 -42.66 11.57
C VAL A 507 -12.16 -43.69 12.64
N LYS A 508 -11.34 -44.74 12.76
CA LYS A 508 -11.46 -45.80 13.76
C LYS A 508 -10.20 -45.84 14.61
N GLY A 509 -10.29 -46.22 15.88
CA GLY A 509 -9.14 -46.55 16.72
C GLY A 509 -8.39 -47.76 16.18
N ASP A 510 -7.14 -47.95 16.59
CA ASP A 510 -6.30 -49.04 16.06
C ASP A 510 -6.82 -50.42 16.43
N GLY A 511 -7.42 -50.62 17.60
CA GLY A 511 -8.06 -51.86 18.03
C GLY A 511 -9.36 -52.19 17.29
N ALA A 512 -10.05 -51.17 16.77
CA ALA A 512 -11.34 -51.33 16.10
C ALA A 512 -11.24 -51.66 14.60
N ARG A 513 -10.04 -51.87 14.05
CA ARG A 513 -9.84 -52.11 12.60
C ARG A 513 -10.44 -53.45 12.13
N GLY A 514 -10.75 -54.38 13.02
CA GLY A 514 -11.39 -55.68 12.73
C GLY A 514 -12.87 -55.79 13.13
N GLU A 515 -13.44 -54.83 13.83
CA GLU A 515 -14.80 -54.87 14.36
C GLU A 515 -15.81 -54.07 13.52
N ASN A 516 -17.09 -54.51 13.59
CA ASN A 516 -18.23 -54.00 12.83
C ASN A 516 -18.63 -52.56 13.19
N GLY A 517 -17.78 -51.55 12.90
CA GLY A 517 -18.05 -50.14 13.13
C GLY A 517 -17.82 -49.30 11.88
N THR A 518 -18.73 -48.38 11.56
CA THR A 518 -18.64 -47.47 10.37
C THR A 518 -17.70 -46.25 10.60
N GLY A 519 -17.25 -46.00 11.83
CA GLY A 519 -16.51 -44.77 12.18
C GLY A 519 -17.30 -43.49 12.02
N LEU A 520 -18.66 -43.57 11.90
CA LEU A 520 -19.53 -42.40 11.73
C LEU A 520 -20.19 -41.96 13.04
N GLY A 521 -20.26 -42.81 14.09
CA GLY A 521 -21.03 -42.53 15.30
C GLY A 521 -20.59 -41.24 16.03
N LEU A 522 -19.27 -41.08 16.26
CA LEU A 522 -18.73 -39.87 16.92
C LEU A 522 -18.87 -38.63 16.06
N SER A 523 -18.69 -38.75 14.75
CA SER A 523 -18.86 -37.61 13.84
C SER A 523 -20.32 -37.15 13.75
N ILE A 524 -21.30 -38.06 13.78
CA ILE A 524 -22.74 -37.72 13.82
C ILE A 524 -23.07 -37.09 15.17
N ALA A 525 -22.53 -37.61 16.29
CA ALA A 525 -22.75 -37.00 17.60
C ALA A 525 -22.19 -35.59 17.69
N ASP A 526 -20.95 -35.38 17.26
CA ASP A 526 -20.30 -34.08 17.26
C ASP A 526 -21.04 -33.04 16.39
N ASN A 527 -21.48 -33.46 15.19
CA ASN A 527 -22.22 -32.59 14.29
C ASN A 527 -23.61 -32.20 14.85
N ASN A 528 -24.38 -33.18 15.38
CA ASN A 528 -25.68 -32.91 15.98
C ASN A 528 -25.56 -32.00 17.22
N LEU A 529 -24.57 -32.22 18.07
CA LEU A 529 -24.30 -31.38 19.24
C LEU A 529 -23.89 -29.96 18.84
N SER A 530 -23.03 -29.83 17.85
CA SER A 530 -22.61 -28.54 17.29
C SER A 530 -23.80 -27.75 16.72
N LEU A 531 -24.73 -28.41 16.02
CA LEU A 531 -25.98 -27.80 15.52
C LEU A 531 -26.86 -27.29 16.66
N LEU A 532 -26.84 -27.94 17.82
CA LEU A 532 -27.56 -27.51 19.03
C LEU A 532 -26.84 -26.41 19.82
N GLY A 533 -25.59 -26.06 19.43
CA GLY A 533 -24.74 -25.11 20.15
C GLY A 533 -23.97 -25.74 21.32
N TYR A 534 -23.92 -27.08 21.39
CA TYR A 534 -23.19 -27.84 22.39
C TYR A 534 -21.82 -28.26 21.85
N LYS A 535 -20.87 -28.60 22.73
CA LYS A 535 -19.53 -29.04 22.37
C LYS A 535 -19.26 -30.46 22.84
N LEU A 536 -18.71 -31.30 21.97
CA LEU A 536 -18.19 -32.63 22.32
C LEU A 536 -16.67 -32.55 22.52
N GLU A 537 -16.17 -33.01 23.66
CA GLU A 537 -14.75 -33.18 23.94
C GLU A 537 -14.45 -34.63 24.24
N LEU A 538 -13.31 -35.11 23.74
CA LEU A 538 -12.90 -36.51 23.94
C LEU A 538 -11.61 -36.56 24.74
N TYR A 539 -11.56 -37.47 25.70
CA TYR A 539 -10.39 -37.71 26.53
C TYR A 539 -10.09 -39.20 26.61
N ALA A 540 -8.83 -39.59 26.68
CA ALA A 540 -8.40 -40.96 26.90
C ALA A 540 -7.19 -40.95 27.83
N GLU A 541 -7.40 -41.31 29.09
CA GLU A 541 -6.36 -41.33 30.12
C GLU A 541 -6.59 -42.46 31.12
N ASN A 542 -5.48 -43.07 31.59
CA ASN A 542 -5.49 -44.06 32.69
C ASN A 542 -6.44 -45.24 32.46
N GLY A 543 -6.56 -45.74 31.21
CA GLY A 543 -7.44 -46.87 30.89
C GLY A 543 -8.93 -46.51 30.78
N TRP A 544 -9.26 -45.21 30.66
CA TRP A 544 -10.61 -44.70 30.45
C TRP A 544 -10.69 -43.89 29.17
N PHE A 545 -11.75 -44.10 28.41
CA PHE A 545 -12.19 -43.20 27.36
C PHE A 545 -13.39 -42.41 27.86
N GLU A 546 -13.38 -41.09 27.68
CA GLU A 546 -14.46 -40.21 28.08
C GLU A 546 -14.92 -39.34 26.89
N ALA A 547 -16.21 -39.38 26.60
CA ALA A 547 -16.86 -38.43 25.72
C ALA A 547 -17.67 -37.43 26.59
N LEU A 548 -17.24 -36.20 26.62
CA LEU A 548 -17.81 -35.12 27.43
C LEU A 548 -18.60 -34.15 26.56
N VAL A 549 -19.92 -34.08 26.81
CA VAL A 549 -20.82 -33.11 26.16
C VAL A 549 -20.97 -31.91 27.07
N ILE A 550 -20.58 -30.73 26.57
CA ILE A 550 -20.73 -29.45 27.26
C ILE A 550 -21.99 -28.77 26.74
N LEU A 551 -22.94 -28.50 27.66
CA LEU A 551 -24.30 -28.01 27.34
C LEU A 551 -24.45 -26.49 27.32
N GLY A 552 -23.40 -25.70 27.52
CA GLY A 552 -23.42 -24.22 27.45
C GLY A 552 -23.68 -23.56 28.78
#